data_f508b877baaf1ff3a787d1597198ad6f
#
_entry.id   f508b877baaf1ff3a787d1597198ad6f
#
_cell.length_a   1.000
_cell.length_b   1.000
_cell.length_c   1.000
_cell.angle_alpha   90.00
_cell.angle_beta   90.00
_cell.angle_gamma   90.00
#
_symmetry.space_group_name_H-M   'P 1'
#
loop_
_entity.id
_entity.type
_entity.pdbx_description
1 polymer ?
#
loop_
_entity_poly.entity_id
_entity_poly.type
_entity_poly.pdbx_seq_one_letter_code
_entity_poly.pdbx_strand_id
1 'polypeptide(L)'
;MEVVMPELVPIEIPPNTVMLKGLDWDSNIYFVRSGREALIVDTGTGKRARDYIGLLAGEGYLNGLREVVIFNTHEHFDHIGGNLTFKSLLEGLGIKVSFATHRIVAEIIERGLSGIILDHAYGERFKPHEVHIKLKDGDELKVGKLRLNVIHTPGHTAGSSCLYLDGDTKLMFTGDTVFNRAVGRMNLPTGSLDELRKSLRKLTGFEVDFGLPGHGWIIKDWKGNLKRVMP
;
A
#
# COMPACT_ATOMS: atom_id res chain seq x y z
N MET A 1 -3.61 5.52 -34.67
CA MET A 1 -2.62 4.92 -33.76
C MET A 1 -3.42 4.31 -32.62
N GLU A 2 -3.59 2.99 -32.61
CA GLU A 2 -4.14 2.32 -31.42
C GLU A 2 -3.16 2.52 -30.28
N VAL A 3 -3.63 3.15 -29.22
CA VAL A 3 -2.86 3.22 -27.96
C VAL A 3 -2.89 1.80 -27.37
N VAL A 4 -1.83 1.05 -27.56
CA VAL A 4 -1.67 -0.24 -26.89
C VAL A 4 -1.57 0.08 -25.39
N MET A 5 -2.66 -0.18 -24.66
CA MET A 5 -2.66 -0.07 -23.21
C MET A 5 -1.61 -1.05 -22.66
N PRO A 6 -0.77 -0.63 -21.71
CA PRO A 6 0.16 -1.54 -21.08
C PRO A 6 -0.61 -2.72 -20.48
N GLU A 7 -0.22 -3.93 -20.86
CA GLU A 7 -0.83 -5.15 -20.34
C GLU A 7 -0.56 -5.25 -18.84
N LEU A 8 -1.63 -5.36 -18.07
CA LEU A 8 -1.52 -5.55 -16.63
C LEU A 8 -1.13 -7.01 -16.37
N VAL A 9 0.11 -7.23 -15.94
CA VAL A 9 0.65 -8.56 -15.65
C VAL A 9 0.99 -8.66 -14.19
N PRO A 10 0.59 -9.75 -13.49
CA PRO A 10 0.97 -9.96 -12.09
C PRO A 10 2.46 -10.27 -11.98
N ILE A 11 3.16 -9.61 -11.07
CA ILE A 11 4.56 -9.88 -10.77
C ILE A 11 4.60 -10.66 -9.46
N GLU A 12 4.98 -11.94 -9.56
CA GLU A 12 5.08 -12.79 -8.39
C GLU A 12 6.33 -12.49 -7.56
N ILE A 13 6.15 -12.44 -6.25
CA ILE A 13 7.17 -12.22 -5.23
C ILE A 13 7.02 -13.32 -4.18
N PRO A 14 8.04 -14.14 -3.91
CA PRO A 14 7.95 -15.14 -2.85
C PRO A 14 7.82 -14.49 -1.46
N PRO A 15 7.10 -15.14 -0.51
CA PRO A 15 6.10 -16.18 -0.72
C PRO A 15 4.70 -15.57 -0.92
N ASN A 16 3.90 -16.16 -1.81
CA ASN A 16 2.45 -15.88 -1.96
C ASN A 16 2.07 -14.39 -2.12
N THR A 17 2.97 -13.58 -2.62
CA THR A 17 2.79 -12.14 -2.83
C THR A 17 2.77 -11.84 -4.32
N VAL A 18 1.84 -11.00 -4.72
CA VAL A 18 1.71 -10.51 -6.10
C VAL A 18 1.74 -8.99 -6.08
N MET A 19 2.55 -8.40 -6.94
CA MET A 19 2.53 -6.98 -7.23
C MET A 19 1.76 -6.75 -8.53
N LEU A 20 0.75 -5.92 -8.46
CA LEU A 20 0.10 -5.30 -9.61
C LEU A 20 0.69 -3.90 -9.75
N LYS A 21 1.47 -3.70 -10.81
CA LYS A 21 2.09 -2.40 -11.03
C LYS A 21 1.02 -1.36 -11.31
N GLY A 22 1.09 -0.22 -10.62
CA GLY A 22 0.16 0.87 -10.80
C GLY A 22 0.12 1.37 -12.25
N LEU A 23 -1.07 1.50 -12.78
CA LEU A 23 -1.36 2.06 -14.09
C LEU A 23 -1.77 3.53 -13.94
N ASP A 24 -1.43 4.33 -14.93
CA ASP A 24 -1.70 5.78 -14.95
C ASP A 24 -1.10 6.48 -13.70
N TRP A 25 -1.96 6.92 -12.79
CA TRP A 25 -1.58 7.62 -11.55
C TRP A 25 -1.69 6.72 -10.30
N ASP A 26 -2.06 5.44 -10.47
CA ASP A 26 -2.26 4.54 -9.34
C ASP A 26 -0.93 4.16 -8.68
N SER A 27 -0.97 3.98 -7.38
CA SER A 27 0.07 3.28 -6.65
C SER A 27 0.20 1.82 -7.10
N ASN A 28 1.33 1.19 -6.86
CA ASN A 28 1.44 -0.26 -6.90
C ASN A 28 0.48 -0.88 -5.87
N ILE A 29 -0.16 -1.98 -6.25
CA ILE A 29 -1.06 -2.72 -5.38
C ILE A 29 -0.40 -4.06 -5.09
N TYR A 30 -0.33 -4.43 -3.83
CA TYR A 30 0.22 -5.72 -3.44
C TYR A 30 -0.88 -6.60 -2.87
N PHE A 31 -0.90 -7.85 -3.31
CA PHE A 31 -1.78 -8.88 -2.81
C PHE A 31 -0.94 -9.98 -2.15
N VAL A 32 -1.25 -10.31 -0.89
CA VAL A 32 -0.52 -11.33 -0.11
C VAL A 32 -1.51 -12.35 0.43
N ARG A 33 -1.41 -13.59 -0.02
CA ARG A 33 -2.35 -14.65 0.38
C ARG A 33 -1.92 -15.38 1.64
N SER A 34 -2.85 -15.66 2.53
CA SER A 34 -2.69 -16.48 3.72
C SER A 34 -3.87 -17.45 3.89
N GLY A 35 -3.85 -18.55 3.18
CA GLY A 35 -4.92 -19.53 3.20
C GLY A 35 -6.22 -18.99 2.61
N ARG A 36 -7.25 -18.79 3.46
CA ARG A 36 -8.54 -18.23 3.06
C ARG A 36 -8.67 -16.73 3.32
N GLU A 37 -7.61 -16.10 3.76
CA GLU A 37 -7.52 -14.67 3.99
C GLU A 37 -6.43 -14.08 3.10
N ALA A 38 -6.52 -12.79 2.81
CA ALA A 38 -5.48 -12.07 2.10
C ALA A 38 -5.34 -10.64 2.61
N LEU A 39 -4.15 -10.08 2.41
CA LEU A 39 -3.85 -8.67 2.56
C LEU A 39 -3.79 -8.03 1.17
N ILE A 40 -4.42 -6.87 1.02
CA ILE A 40 -4.16 -5.95 -0.08
C ILE A 40 -3.48 -4.71 0.51
N VAL A 41 -2.37 -4.28 -0.06
CA VAL A 41 -1.71 -3.03 0.33
C VAL A 41 -1.94 -2.01 -0.76
N ASP A 42 -2.61 -0.93 -0.38
CA ASP A 42 -3.08 0.18 -1.21
C ASP A 42 -4.07 -0.24 -2.32
N THR A 43 -4.75 0.72 -2.92
CA THR A 43 -5.88 0.47 -3.85
C THR A 43 -5.88 1.38 -5.09
N GLY A 44 -4.85 2.21 -5.24
CA GLY A 44 -4.81 3.19 -6.32
C GLY A 44 -5.88 4.29 -6.19
N THR A 45 -6.11 5.01 -7.27
CA THR A 45 -7.19 6.01 -7.38
C THR A 45 -8.58 5.38 -7.48
N GLY A 46 -8.65 4.08 -7.74
CA GLY A 46 -9.89 3.34 -7.99
C GLY A 46 -10.37 3.35 -9.45
N LYS A 47 -9.77 4.14 -10.32
CA LYS A 47 -10.15 4.21 -11.75
C LYS A 47 -9.92 2.87 -12.45
N ARG A 48 -8.88 2.14 -12.06
CA ARG A 48 -8.50 0.83 -12.61
C ARG A 48 -8.86 -0.36 -11.71
N ALA A 49 -9.65 -0.13 -10.66
CA ALA A 49 -9.98 -1.16 -9.67
C ALA A 49 -10.60 -2.43 -10.28
N ARG A 50 -11.43 -2.29 -11.33
CA ARG A 50 -12.04 -3.43 -12.04
C ARG A 50 -11.00 -4.27 -12.77
N ASP A 51 -9.97 -3.62 -13.34
CA ASP A 51 -8.89 -4.32 -14.04
C ASP A 51 -8.03 -5.11 -13.05
N TYR A 52 -7.65 -4.50 -11.92
CA TYR A 52 -6.88 -5.18 -10.86
C TYR A 52 -7.62 -6.37 -10.26
N ILE A 53 -8.88 -6.17 -9.85
CA ILE A 53 -9.69 -7.26 -9.28
C ILE A 53 -10.02 -8.31 -10.34
N GLY A 54 -10.29 -7.90 -11.58
CA GLY A 54 -10.53 -8.81 -12.70
C GLY A 54 -9.32 -9.70 -12.99
N LEU A 55 -8.11 -9.15 -12.96
CA LEU A 55 -6.88 -9.91 -13.12
C LEU A 55 -6.69 -10.90 -11.97
N LEU A 56 -6.81 -10.44 -10.71
CA LEU A 56 -6.69 -11.33 -9.54
C LEU A 56 -7.71 -12.47 -9.58
N ALA A 57 -8.93 -12.21 -10.04
CA ALA A 57 -9.98 -13.22 -10.19
C ALA A 57 -9.67 -14.19 -11.36
N GLY A 58 -9.27 -13.67 -12.52
CA GLY A 58 -8.95 -14.45 -13.72
C GLY A 58 -7.78 -15.41 -13.50
N GLU A 59 -6.75 -14.97 -12.78
CA GLU A 59 -5.58 -15.79 -12.40
C GLU A 59 -5.86 -16.72 -11.20
N GLY A 60 -7.09 -16.69 -10.65
CA GLY A 60 -7.48 -17.55 -9.56
C GLY A 60 -6.98 -17.16 -8.17
N TYR A 61 -6.33 -16.00 -8.02
CA TYR A 61 -5.81 -15.55 -6.71
C TYR A 61 -6.92 -15.34 -5.68
N LEU A 62 -8.15 -15.03 -6.11
CA LEU A 62 -9.30 -14.83 -5.22
C LEU A 62 -10.06 -16.13 -4.88
N ASN A 63 -9.73 -17.27 -5.52
CA ASN A 63 -10.46 -18.51 -5.33
C ASN A 63 -10.41 -19.01 -3.87
N GLY A 64 -11.59 -19.22 -3.27
CA GLY A 64 -11.76 -19.73 -1.91
C GLY A 64 -11.40 -18.76 -0.80
N LEU A 65 -11.14 -17.49 -1.10
CA LEU A 65 -10.99 -16.44 -0.08
C LEU A 65 -12.32 -16.20 0.65
N ARG A 66 -12.23 -15.87 1.92
CA ARG A 66 -13.35 -15.46 2.77
C ARG A 66 -13.25 -14.02 3.26
N GLU A 67 -12.02 -13.57 3.47
CA GLU A 67 -11.76 -12.25 4.00
C GLU A 67 -10.51 -11.61 3.37
N VAL A 68 -10.58 -10.31 3.14
CA VAL A 68 -9.46 -9.47 2.71
C VAL A 68 -9.34 -8.30 3.67
N VAL A 69 -8.14 -8.07 4.15
CA VAL A 69 -7.78 -6.84 4.84
C VAL A 69 -7.10 -5.92 3.82
N ILE A 70 -7.63 -4.72 3.64
CA ILE A 70 -6.98 -3.67 2.85
C ILE A 70 -6.21 -2.79 3.82
N PHE A 71 -4.89 -2.74 3.69
CA PHE A 71 -4.04 -1.83 4.44
C PHE A 71 -3.63 -0.65 3.56
N ASN A 72 -3.85 0.56 4.05
CA ASN A 72 -3.36 1.76 3.38
C ASN A 72 -2.08 2.26 4.04
N THR A 73 -1.04 2.47 3.23
CA THR A 73 0.27 2.92 3.69
C THR A 73 0.25 4.38 4.15
N HIS A 74 -0.53 5.20 3.49
CA HIS A 74 -0.76 6.61 3.81
C HIS A 74 -2.03 7.15 3.14
N GLU A 75 -2.35 8.42 3.33
CA GLU A 75 -3.63 9.02 3.01
C GLU A 75 -3.78 9.63 1.61
N HIS A 76 -2.78 9.63 0.74
CA HIS A 76 -2.91 10.23 -0.59
C HIS A 76 -3.88 9.45 -1.49
N PHE A 77 -4.58 10.19 -2.34
CA PHE A 77 -5.70 9.66 -3.12
C PHE A 77 -5.32 8.51 -4.05
N ASP A 78 -4.14 8.52 -4.62
CA ASP A 78 -3.60 7.45 -5.47
C ASP A 78 -3.23 6.17 -4.71
N HIS A 79 -3.39 6.15 -3.40
CA HIS A 79 -3.26 4.97 -2.52
C HIS A 79 -4.59 4.51 -1.92
N ILE A 80 -5.51 5.45 -1.66
CA ILE A 80 -6.76 5.15 -0.93
C ILE A 80 -8.04 5.36 -1.75
N GLY A 81 -7.94 6.01 -2.91
CA GLY A 81 -9.11 6.38 -3.72
C GLY A 81 -9.95 5.18 -4.14
N GLY A 82 -9.30 4.03 -4.32
CA GLY A 82 -9.93 2.77 -4.71
C GLY A 82 -10.61 1.98 -3.58
N ASN A 83 -10.44 2.35 -2.31
CA ASN A 83 -10.89 1.57 -1.15
C ASN A 83 -12.33 1.06 -1.29
N LEU A 84 -13.29 1.96 -1.49
CA LEU A 84 -14.71 1.58 -1.58
C LEU A 84 -15.04 0.79 -2.85
N THR A 85 -14.33 1.03 -3.94
CA THR A 85 -14.52 0.28 -5.19
C THR A 85 -13.99 -1.15 -5.03
N PHE A 86 -12.79 -1.32 -4.45
CA PHE A 86 -12.24 -2.65 -4.12
C PHE A 86 -13.17 -3.40 -3.17
N LYS A 87 -13.62 -2.74 -2.09
CA LYS A 87 -14.59 -3.33 -1.16
C LYS A 87 -15.83 -3.82 -1.89
N SER A 88 -16.46 -2.99 -2.69
CA SER A 88 -17.69 -3.34 -3.43
C SER A 88 -17.48 -4.53 -4.39
N LEU A 89 -16.37 -4.56 -5.12
CA LEU A 89 -16.06 -5.64 -6.06
C LEU A 89 -15.81 -6.97 -5.33
N LEU A 90 -15.02 -6.95 -4.26
CA LEU A 90 -14.70 -8.14 -3.48
C LEU A 90 -15.92 -8.68 -2.72
N GLU A 91 -16.73 -7.81 -2.12
CA GLU A 91 -17.98 -8.20 -1.46
C GLU A 91 -19.01 -8.76 -2.45
N GLY A 92 -19.02 -8.25 -3.69
CA GLY A 92 -19.81 -8.82 -4.79
C GLY A 92 -19.39 -10.27 -5.16
N LEU A 93 -18.16 -10.67 -4.80
CA LEU A 93 -17.66 -12.05 -4.92
C LEU A 93 -17.86 -12.87 -3.63
N GLY A 94 -18.54 -12.34 -2.61
CA GLY A 94 -18.76 -12.99 -1.32
C GLY A 94 -17.55 -12.95 -0.37
N ILE A 95 -16.59 -12.08 -0.61
CA ILE A 95 -15.38 -11.91 0.20
C ILE A 95 -15.58 -10.71 1.14
N LYS A 96 -15.51 -10.94 2.46
CA LYS A 96 -15.59 -9.87 3.46
C LYS A 96 -14.38 -8.95 3.37
N VAL A 97 -14.56 -7.62 3.53
CA VAL A 97 -13.49 -6.65 3.45
C VAL A 97 -13.43 -5.80 4.72
N SER A 98 -12.24 -5.65 5.27
CA SER A 98 -11.93 -4.76 6.39
C SER A 98 -10.80 -3.79 6.00
N PHE A 99 -10.86 -2.54 6.47
CA PHE A 99 -9.81 -1.54 6.28
C PHE A 99 -8.92 -1.45 7.50
N ALA A 100 -7.62 -1.37 7.27
CA ALA A 100 -6.58 -1.19 8.27
C ALA A 100 -5.62 -0.07 7.86
N THR A 101 -5.16 0.74 8.79
CA THR A 101 -4.11 1.72 8.54
C THR A 101 -3.60 2.32 9.86
N HIS A 102 -2.57 3.16 9.76
CA HIS A 102 -2.13 3.95 10.91
C HIS A 102 -3.23 4.91 11.38
N ARG A 103 -3.39 5.08 12.70
CA ARG A 103 -4.45 5.88 13.32
C ARG A 103 -4.59 7.31 12.78
N ILE A 104 -3.47 7.94 12.39
CA ILE A 104 -3.48 9.28 11.77
C ILE A 104 -4.19 9.23 10.42
N VAL A 105 -3.84 8.25 9.59
CA VAL A 105 -4.47 8.04 8.27
C VAL A 105 -5.95 7.70 8.44
N ALA A 106 -6.29 6.88 9.44
CA ALA A 106 -7.68 6.53 9.74
C ALA A 106 -8.54 7.76 10.02
N GLU A 107 -8.05 8.70 10.84
CA GLU A 107 -8.76 9.94 11.12
C GLU A 107 -8.98 10.78 9.86
N ILE A 108 -7.96 10.85 8.97
CA ILE A 108 -8.04 11.61 7.72
C ILE A 108 -9.07 10.99 6.77
N ILE A 109 -9.07 9.65 6.63
CA ILE A 109 -10.03 8.89 5.82
C ILE A 109 -11.46 9.09 6.34
N GLU A 110 -11.68 8.90 7.64
CA GLU A 110 -13.01 8.98 8.26
C GLU A 110 -13.60 10.40 8.21
N ARG A 111 -12.76 11.42 8.27
CA ARG A 111 -13.18 12.82 8.15
C ARG A 111 -13.22 13.33 6.71
N GLY A 112 -12.62 12.61 5.77
CA GLY A 112 -12.55 13.01 4.36
C GLY A 112 -11.80 14.33 4.16
N LEU A 113 -10.61 14.47 4.76
CA LEU A 113 -9.83 15.72 4.72
C LEU A 113 -9.18 15.92 3.34
N SER A 114 -9.97 16.36 2.35
CA SER A 114 -9.60 16.53 0.94
C SER A 114 -8.30 17.30 0.73
N GLY A 115 -8.04 18.35 1.51
CA GLY A 115 -6.79 19.12 1.43
C GLY A 115 -5.52 18.34 1.80
N ILE A 116 -5.67 17.19 2.48
CA ILE A 116 -4.57 16.28 2.83
C ILE A 116 -4.57 15.07 1.89
N ILE A 117 -5.75 14.53 1.59
CA ILE A 117 -5.95 13.38 0.67
C ILE A 117 -5.53 13.72 -0.76
N LEU A 118 -5.66 14.99 -1.16
CA LEU A 118 -5.31 15.52 -2.50
C LEU A 118 -6.17 14.95 -3.64
N ASP A 119 -7.40 14.53 -3.35
CA ASP A 119 -8.35 13.99 -4.33
C ASP A 119 -8.65 14.98 -5.49
N HIS A 120 -8.67 16.27 -5.20
CA HIS A 120 -8.87 17.33 -6.19
C HIS A 120 -7.76 17.36 -7.27
N ALA A 121 -6.51 16.94 -6.95
CA ALA A 121 -5.43 16.86 -7.91
C ALA A 121 -5.69 15.82 -9.01
N TYR A 122 -6.58 14.86 -8.74
CA TYR A 122 -7.01 13.80 -9.67
C TYR A 122 -8.37 14.09 -10.32
N GLY A 123 -8.96 15.28 -10.03
CA GLY A 123 -10.31 15.65 -10.49
C GLY A 123 -11.41 14.81 -9.84
N GLU A 124 -11.13 14.26 -8.66
CA GLU A 124 -12.02 13.35 -7.93
C GLU A 124 -12.49 13.95 -6.61
N ARG A 125 -13.46 13.31 -6.00
CA ARG A 125 -13.92 13.62 -4.64
C ARG A 125 -13.89 12.36 -3.80
N PHE A 126 -13.05 12.35 -2.78
CA PHE A 126 -12.93 11.23 -1.85
C PHE A 126 -14.22 11.04 -1.05
N LYS A 127 -14.60 9.77 -0.86
CA LYS A 127 -15.75 9.39 -0.04
C LYS A 127 -15.25 8.86 1.31
N PRO A 128 -15.51 9.59 2.41
CA PRO A 128 -15.17 9.13 3.75
C PRO A 128 -15.78 7.77 4.05
N HIS A 129 -15.06 6.94 4.80
CA HIS A 129 -15.54 5.64 5.23
C HIS A 129 -14.84 5.20 6.50
N GLU A 130 -15.45 4.26 7.20
CA GLU A 130 -14.92 3.70 8.45
C GLU A 130 -13.62 2.92 8.20
N VAL A 131 -12.67 3.06 9.14
CA VAL A 131 -11.46 2.24 9.24
C VAL A 131 -11.59 1.31 10.44
N HIS A 132 -11.64 -0.01 10.18
CA HIS A 132 -11.96 -1.02 11.19
C HIS A 132 -10.78 -1.30 12.14
N ILE A 133 -9.53 -1.24 11.62
CA ILE A 133 -8.31 -1.58 12.36
C ILE A 133 -7.38 -0.36 12.33
N LYS A 134 -7.28 0.33 13.47
CA LYS A 134 -6.45 1.53 13.66
C LYS A 134 -5.18 1.15 14.40
N LEU A 135 -4.05 1.32 13.75
CA LEU A 135 -2.75 0.84 14.20
C LEU A 135 -1.82 2.01 14.58
N LYS A 136 -0.81 1.70 15.35
CA LYS A 136 0.30 2.62 15.71
C LYS A 136 1.63 1.92 15.49
N ASP A 137 2.72 2.65 15.65
CA ASP A 137 4.08 2.13 15.57
C ASP A 137 4.29 0.94 16.51
N GLY A 138 4.83 -0.15 15.98
CA GLY A 138 5.10 -1.39 16.70
C GLY A 138 3.90 -2.33 16.86
N ASP A 139 2.71 -1.95 16.42
CA ASP A 139 1.56 -2.87 16.43
C ASP A 139 1.74 -3.98 15.37
N GLU A 140 1.10 -5.11 15.60
CA GLU A 140 1.07 -6.24 14.69
C GLU A 140 -0.28 -6.31 13.96
N LEU A 141 -0.28 -6.27 12.63
CA LEU A 141 -1.42 -6.59 11.79
C LEU A 141 -1.46 -8.10 11.50
N LYS A 142 -2.58 -8.74 11.85
CA LYS A 142 -2.80 -10.17 11.63
C LYS A 142 -3.73 -10.40 10.46
N VAL A 143 -3.29 -11.23 9.48
CA VAL A 143 -4.10 -11.66 8.34
C VAL A 143 -3.87 -13.15 8.12
N GLY A 144 -4.81 -13.97 8.55
CA GLY A 144 -4.61 -15.42 8.59
C GLY A 144 -3.40 -15.80 9.43
N LYS A 145 -2.39 -16.41 8.81
CA LYS A 145 -1.13 -16.77 9.47
C LYS A 145 -0.07 -15.67 9.37
N LEU A 146 -0.30 -14.64 8.56
CA LEU A 146 0.65 -13.54 8.46
C LEU A 146 0.65 -12.70 9.72
N ARG A 147 1.85 -12.26 10.09
CA ARG A 147 2.10 -11.33 11.18
C ARG A 147 2.98 -10.20 10.62
N LEU A 148 2.39 -9.02 10.47
CA LEU A 148 3.07 -7.89 9.86
C LEU A 148 3.24 -6.79 10.90
N ASN A 149 4.48 -6.39 11.12
CA ASN A 149 4.80 -5.28 12.02
C ASN A 149 4.54 -3.95 11.33
N VAL A 150 3.80 -3.07 11.99
CA VAL A 150 3.56 -1.71 11.55
C VAL A 150 4.72 -0.83 12.00
N ILE A 151 5.35 -0.17 11.04
CA ILE A 151 6.47 0.74 11.29
C ILE A 151 6.03 2.13 10.85
N HIS A 152 5.76 3.01 11.81
CA HIS A 152 5.44 4.40 11.50
C HIS A 152 6.67 5.11 10.95
N THR A 153 6.56 5.63 9.74
CA THR A 153 7.61 6.26 8.96
C THR A 153 7.16 7.62 8.41
N PRO A 154 6.88 8.60 9.29
CA PRO A 154 6.44 9.91 8.87
C PRO A 154 7.51 10.61 8.03
N GLY A 155 7.07 11.52 7.17
CA GLY A 155 7.97 12.35 6.37
C GLY A 155 7.45 12.63 4.96
N HIS A 156 6.97 11.64 4.23
CA HIS A 156 6.16 11.88 3.03
C HIS A 156 4.80 12.45 3.42
N THR A 157 4.14 11.80 4.37
CA THR A 157 3.00 12.34 5.14
C THR A 157 3.21 12.07 6.62
N ALA A 158 2.40 12.72 7.49
CA ALA A 158 2.43 12.46 8.94
C ALA A 158 1.93 11.06 9.30
N GLY A 159 1.09 10.46 8.47
CA GLY A 159 0.51 9.13 8.68
C GLY A 159 1.28 7.99 8.02
N SER A 160 2.26 8.28 7.17
CA SER A 160 3.02 7.27 6.41
C SER A 160 3.53 6.15 7.28
N SER A 161 3.28 4.91 6.86
CA SER A 161 3.69 3.70 7.58
C SER A 161 4.10 2.61 6.63
N CYS A 162 5.15 1.88 7.00
CA CYS A 162 5.56 0.65 6.33
C CYS A 162 4.92 -0.56 7.04
N LEU A 163 4.71 -1.65 6.28
CA LEU A 163 4.43 -2.97 6.83
C LEU A 163 5.64 -3.87 6.63
N TYR A 164 6.07 -4.55 7.69
CA TYR A 164 7.18 -5.48 7.65
C TYR A 164 6.71 -6.90 7.94
N LEU A 165 6.93 -7.80 7.00
CA LEU A 165 6.73 -9.24 7.14
C LEU A 165 8.09 -9.89 7.41
N ASP A 166 8.31 -10.36 8.64
CA ASP A 166 9.51 -11.10 9.04
C ASP A 166 9.24 -12.61 8.94
N GLY A 167 9.53 -13.17 7.78
CA GLY A 167 9.35 -14.58 7.45
C GLY A 167 10.60 -15.18 6.82
N ASP A 168 10.46 -16.35 6.17
CA ASP A 168 11.53 -16.97 5.38
C ASP A 168 12.02 -16.04 4.27
N THR A 169 11.13 -15.22 3.73
CA THR A 169 11.44 -14.07 2.88
C THR A 169 10.92 -12.81 3.59
N LYS A 170 11.79 -11.84 3.76
CA LYS A 170 11.52 -10.60 4.48
C LYS A 170 11.03 -9.52 3.52
N LEU A 171 9.79 -9.11 3.68
CA LEU A 171 9.15 -8.12 2.82
C LEU A 171 8.90 -6.82 3.57
N MET A 172 9.19 -5.69 2.93
CA MET A 172 8.88 -4.36 3.45
C MET A 172 8.02 -3.59 2.45
N PHE A 173 6.73 -3.44 2.75
CA PHE A 173 5.83 -2.56 1.99
C PHE A 173 6.08 -1.13 2.46
N THR A 174 6.63 -0.29 1.61
CA THR A 174 7.17 1.02 2.01
C THR A 174 6.26 2.19 1.71
N GLY A 175 5.17 1.97 0.96
CA GLY A 175 4.40 3.08 0.42
C GLY A 175 5.33 4.10 -0.23
N ASP A 176 5.12 5.36 0.09
CA ASP A 176 5.92 6.46 -0.46
C ASP A 176 7.03 6.94 0.47
N THR A 177 7.39 6.11 1.47
CA THR A 177 8.56 6.42 2.33
C THR A 177 9.86 6.28 1.56
N VAL A 178 10.05 5.17 0.85
CA VAL A 178 11.26 4.91 0.05
C VAL A 178 10.93 4.12 -1.21
N PHE A 179 11.47 4.59 -2.33
CA PHE A 179 11.38 3.97 -3.65
C PHE A 179 12.73 3.36 -4.06
N ASN A 180 12.75 2.66 -5.17
CA ASN A 180 14.00 2.25 -5.78
C ASN A 180 14.75 3.49 -6.31
N ARG A 181 15.83 3.87 -5.63
CA ARG A 181 16.70 5.04 -5.88
C ARG A 181 16.06 6.42 -5.65
N ALA A 182 14.97 6.48 -4.91
CA ALA A 182 14.31 7.74 -4.57
C ALA A 182 13.55 7.62 -3.24
N VAL A 183 13.02 8.74 -2.77
CA VAL A 183 12.11 8.85 -1.63
C VAL A 183 10.86 9.62 -2.03
N GLY A 184 9.78 9.47 -1.29
CA GLY A 184 8.57 10.26 -1.45
C GLY A 184 8.84 11.75 -1.25
N ARG A 185 8.12 12.59 -1.97
CA ARG A 185 8.24 14.05 -1.83
C ARG A 185 7.70 14.49 -0.47
N MET A 186 8.32 15.56 0.07
CA MET A 186 8.04 16.08 1.42
C MET A 186 7.41 17.48 1.40
N ASN A 187 7.13 18.02 0.22
CA ASN A 187 6.58 19.37 0.01
C ASN A 187 5.06 19.36 -0.20
N LEU A 188 4.40 18.29 0.17
CA LEU A 188 2.95 18.15 0.22
C LEU A 188 2.43 18.38 1.65
N PRO A 189 1.12 18.56 1.85
CA PRO A 189 0.54 18.70 3.17
C PRO A 189 0.99 17.59 4.11
N THR A 190 1.35 17.94 5.35
CA THR A 190 1.88 17.07 6.40
C THR A 190 3.30 16.50 6.14
N GLY A 191 3.94 16.83 5.00
CA GLY A 191 5.30 16.40 4.67
C GLY A 191 6.37 17.05 5.54
N SER A 192 7.47 16.32 5.82
CA SER A 192 8.59 16.79 6.64
C SER A 192 9.89 16.07 6.28
N LEU A 193 10.89 16.82 5.85
CA LEU A 193 12.21 16.27 5.54
C LEU A 193 12.89 15.70 6.78
N ASP A 194 12.77 16.35 7.93
CA ASP A 194 13.42 15.90 9.17
C ASP A 194 12.81 14.59 9.68
N GLU A 195 11.50 14.45 9.59
CA GLU A 195 10.83 13.19 9.92
C GLU A 195 11.20 12.08 8.92
N LEU A 196 11.27 12.39 7.61
CA LEU A 196 11.70 11.39 6.62
C LEU A 196 13.12 10.89 6.89
N ARG A 197 14.05 11.78 7.25
CA ARG A 197 15.42 11.40 7.64
C ARG A 197 15.45 10.46 8.83
N LYS A 198 14.63 10.71 9.86
CA LYS A 198 14.50 9.82 11.03
C LYS A 198 13.92 8.46 10.62
N SER A 199 12.89 8.48 9.78
CA SER A 199 12.23 7.28 9.25
C SER A 199 13.20 6.42 8.44
N LEU A 200 13.98 7.01 7.53
CA LEU A 200 14.98 6.29 6.75
C LEU A 200 16.06 5.66 7.65
N ARG A 201 16.54 6.40 8.67
CA ARG A 201 17.48 5.83 9.67
C ARG A 201 16.87 4.65 10.41
N LYS A 202 15.62 4.75 10.86
CA LYS A 202 14.90 3.64 11.50
C LYS A 202 14.86 2.40 10.62
N LEU A 203 14.61 2.58 9.32
CA LEU A 203 14.53 1.50 8.34
C LEU A 203 15.88 0.80 8.10
N THR A 204 17.03 1.42 8.40
CA THR A 204 18.34 0.75 8.29
C THR A 204 18.52 -0.42 9.27
N GLY A 205 17.72 -0.46 10.33
CA GLY A 205 17.72 -1.55 11.31
C GLY A 205 17.04 -2.84 10.85
N PHE A 206 16.42 -2.85 9.66
CA PHE A 206 15.70 -4.01 9.17
C PHE A 206 16.47 -4.75 8.06
N GLU A 207 16.49 -6.08 8.16
CA GLU A 207 16.90 -6.95 7.07
C GLU A 207 15.70 -7.14 6.15
N VAL A 208 15.85 -6.87 4.85
CA VAL A 208 14.77 -6.90 3.86
C VAL A 208 15.29 -7.53 2.57
N ASP A 209 14.61 -8.57 2.11
CA ASP A 209 14.92 -9.23 0.85
C ASP A 209 14.30 -8.45 -0.33
N PHE A 210 13.05 -7.98 -0.13
CA PHE A 210 12.35 -7.17 -1.12
C PHE A 210 11.66 -5.97 -0.45
N GLY A 211 12.08 -4.75 -0.83
CA GLY A 211 11.35 -3.53 -0.56
C GLY A 211 10.28 -3.31 -1.64
N LEU A 212 9.06 -3.06 -1.22
CA LEU A 212 7.84 -3.03 -2.04
C LEU A 212 7.22 -1.63 -1.98
N PRO A 213 7.65 -0.72 -2.89
CA PRO A 213 7.28 0.69 -2.83
C PRO A 213 5.89 0.98 -3.41
N GLY A 214 5.31 2.12 -3.00
CA GLY A 214 4.06 2.62 -3.57
C GLY A 214 4.15 2.91 -5.07
N HIS A 215 5.31 3.31 -5.57
CA HIS A 215 5.53 3.55 -7.00
C HIS A 215 6.86 2.98 -7.48
N GLY A 216 6.91 2.71 -8.79
CA GLY A 216 8.13 2.22 -9.45
C GLY A 216 8.39 0.74 -9.24
N TRP A 217 9.66 0.34 -9.18
CA TRP A 217 10.09 -1.05 -9.15
C TRP A 217 10.52 -1.50 -7.76
N ILE A 218 10.43 -2.82 -7.53
CA ILE A 218 10.88 -3.53 -6.33
C ILE A 218 12.35 -3.19 -6.00
N ILE A 219 12.65 -3.01 -4.72
CA ILE A 219 13.99 -2.77 -4.19
C ILE A 219 14.59 -4.12 -3.79
N LYS A 220 15.62 -4.57 -4.52
CA LYS A 220 16.30 -5.85 -4.25
C LYS A 220 17.59 -5.68 -3.43
N ASP A 221 18.21 -4.51 -3.49
CA ASP A 221 19.36 -4.13 -2.67
C ASP A 221 18.91 -3.12 -1.62
N TRP A 222 18.31 -3.61 -0.55
CA TRP A 222 17.73 -2.77 0.50
C TRP A 222 18.75 -1.83 1.14
N LYS A 223 19.86 -2.39 1.63
CA LYS A 223 20.90 -1.61 2.34
C LYS A 223 21.59 -0.60 1.42
N GLY A 224 21.93 -1.02 0.21
CA GLY A 224 22.55 -0.13 -0.78
C GLY A 224 21.59 0.96 -1.25
N ASN A 225 20.29 0.64 -1.39
CA ASN A 225 19.28 1.63 -1.75
C ASN A 225 19.12 2.68 -0.64
N LEU A 226 19.00 2.29 0.63
CA LEU A 226 18.88 3.23 1.74
C LEU A 226 20.11 4.15 1.83
N LYS A 227 21.34 3.61 1.69
CA LYS A 227 22.56 4.43 1.65
C LYS A 227 22.56 5.47 0.54
N ARG A 228 21.96 5.14 -0.61
CA ARG A 228 21.90 6.02 -1.79
C ARG A 228 20.88 7.14 -1.64
N VAL A 229 19.76 6.87 -0.98
CA VAL A 229 18.63 7.82 -0.87
C VAL A 229 18.61 8.61 0.43
N MET A 230 19.44 8.23 1.42
CA MET A 230 19.62 9.04 2.63
C MET A 230 20.29 10.36 2.27
N PRO A 231 19.66 11.50 2.57
CA PRO A 231 20.18 12.83 2.30
C PRO A 231 21.24 13.25 3.30
#